data_e96bad72cfc124a428207b1f49439358
#
_entry.id   e96bad72cfc124a428207b1f49439358
#
_cell.length_a   1.000
_cell.length_b   1.000
_cell.length_c   1.000
_cell.angle_alpha   90.00
_cell.angle_beta   90.00
_cell.angle_gamma   90.00
#
_symmetry.space_group_name_H-M   'P 1'
#
loop_
_entity.id
_entity.type
_entity.pdbx_description
1 polymer ?
#
loop_
_entity_poly.entity_id
_entity_poly.type
_entity_poly.pdbx_seq_one_letter_code
_entity_poly.pdbx_strand_id
1 'polypeptide(L)'
;MISTTDAITRSDLQHVRTPPGTRTWQPIPHTVLLDQVCRWLDRCGYQVTNESHTLTGGGQRYFGVLDVTTDRDHSDYRAAIGVRNANDKRFAAGVVLGNRVLVCSNLMFEGEISLSRKHTRFIRRDLSRLVRDAVRGLAELRTRQDRRIERYRATRLSNQRAHDLLVRSLDHKVIPGSWIPHVLDEWRHPSHEEFAADGRTMWRLVNSFSEVWKRSSPDRIADRSRRLHQLLDAAYPNSIAA
;
A
#
# COMPACT_ATOMS: atom_id res chain seq x y z
N MET A 1 -14.13 -19.74 8.31
CA MET A 1 -14.95 -18.81 7.48
C MET A 1 -14.07 -17.65 7.07
N ILE A 2 -13.65 -17.61 5.82
CA ILE A 2 -12.93 -16.50 5.22
C ILE A 2 -13.97 -15.40 5.04
N SER A 3 -13.82 -14.30 5.77
CA SER A 3 -14.66 -13.12 5.57
C SER A 3 -14.47 -12.66 4.13
N THR A 4 -15.46 -12.85 3.30
CA THR A 4 -15.54 -12.29 1.96
C THR A 4 -15.40 -10.79 2.08
N THR A 5 -14.31 -10.25 1.56
CA THR A 5 -14.08 -8.82 1.43
C THR A 5 -14.87 -8.39 0.19
N ASP A 6 -16.12 -7.97 0.38
CA ASP A 6 -16.95 -7.55 -0.74
C ASP A 6 -16.40 -6.26 -1.33
N ALA A 7 -16.00 -6.33 -2.61
CA ALA A 7 -15.71 -5.14 -3.39
C ALA A 7 -17.02 -4.34 -3.51
N ILE A 8 -16.96 -3.07 -3.17
CA ILE A 8 -18.10 -2.16 -3.18
C ILE A 8 -17.83 -0.98 -4.09
N THR A 9 -18.89 -0.30 -4.51
CA THR A 9 -18.80 0.93 -5.28
C THR A 9 -18.66 2.16 -4.36
N ARG A 10 -18.24 3.30 -4.92
CA ARG A 10 -18.23 4.57 -4.19
C ARG A 10 -19.63 4.98 -3.72
N SER A 11 -20.67 4.63 -4.48
CA SER A 11 -22.07 4.86 -4.11
C SER A 11 -22.44 4.11 -2.84
N ASP A 12 -21.98 2.87 -2.67
CA ASP A 12 -22.28 2.06 -1.49
C ASP A 12 -21.69 2.67 -0.19
N LEU A 13 -20.55 3.39 -0.30
CA LEU A 13 -19.96 4.10 0.83
C LEU A 13 -20.86 5.18 1.42
N GLN A 14 -21.75 5.79 0.62
CA GLN A 14 -22.67 6.83 1.08
C GLN A 14 -23.71 6.26 2.05
N HIS A 15 -24.04 4.99 1.92
CA HIS A 15 -25.02 4.30 2.76
C HIS A 15 -24.42 3.75 4.06
N VAL A 16 -23.10 3.83 4.23
CA VAL A 16 -22.45 3.37 5.47
C VAL A 16 -22.72 4.31 6.62
N ARG A 17 -23.40 3.80 7.64
CA ARG A 17 -23.71 4.58 8.82
C ARG A 17 -22.45 4.87 9.65
N THR A 18 -22.16 6.16 9.86
CA THR A 18 -21.12 6.60 10.78
C THR A 18 -21.69 6.62 12.21
N PRO A 19 -21.03 5.97 13.19
CA PRO A 19 -21.54 5.95 14.56
C PRO A 19 -21.48 7.36 15.19
N PRO A 20 -22.27 7.62 16.26
CA PRO A 20 -22.22 8.89 16.97
C PRO A 20 -20.86 9.08 17.65
N GLY A 21 -20.41 10.33 17.68
CA GLY A 21 -19.19 10.70 18.37
C GLY A 21 -19.35 10.71 19.90
N THR A 22 -18.21 10.75 20.58
CA THR A 22 -18.14 10.99 22.04
C THR A 22 -17.39 12.29 22.31
N ARG A 23 -17.29 12.69 23.58
CA ARG A 23 -16.55 13.91 23.98
C ARG A 23 -15.10 13.95 23.48
N THR A 24 -14.45 12.81 23.38
CA THR A 24 -13.01 12.70 23.00
C THR A 24 -12.77 12.06 21.65
N TRP A 25 -13.78 11.41 21.07
CA TRP A 25 -13.66 10.66 19.82
C TRP A 25 -14.74 11.09 18.84
N GLN A 26 -14.33 11.47 17.65
CA GLN A 26 -15.21 11.94 16.58
C GLN A 26 -14.97 11.12 15.31
N PRO A 27 -15.82 10.12 14.99
CA PRO A 27 -15.72 9.39 13.75
C PRO A 27 -16.04 10.30 12.56
N ILE A 28 -15.44 9.98 11.44
CA ILE A 28 -15.71 10.66 10.17
C ILE A 28 -16.30 9.67 9.17
N PRO A 29 -17.29 10.08 8.36
CA PRO A 29 -17.76 9.24 7.26
C PRO A 29 -16.60 8.85 6.35
N HIS A 30 -16.62 7.63 5.82
CA HIS A 30 -15.59 7.17 4.89
C HIS A 30 -15.50 8.05 3.65
N THR A 31 -16.66 8.47 3.13
CA THR A 31 -16.76 9.39 1.99
C THR A 31 -16.09 10.74 2.26
N VAL A 32 -16.21 11.29 3.47
CA VAL A 32 -15.58 12.59 3.80
C VAL A 32 -14.06 12.53 3.70
N LEU A 33 -13.43 11.44 4.16
CA LEU A 33 -11.98 11.26 4.00
C LEU A 33 -11.62 11.08 2.52
N LEU A 34 -12.33 10.19 1.81
CA LEU A 34 -12.11 9.91 0.39
C LEU A 34 -12.23 11.19 -0.45
N ASP A 35 -13.31 11.95 -0.28
CA ASP A 35 -13.56 13.18 -1.03
C ASP A 35 -12.48 14.26 -0.76
N GLN A 36 -11.99 14.36 0.47
CA GLN A 36 -10.88 15.26 0.79
C GLN A 36 -9.59 14.82 0.06
N VAL A 37 -9.29 13.51 0.04
CA VAL A 37 -8.12 12.98 -0.67
C VAL A 37 -8.24 13.25 -2.16
N CYS A 38 -9.35 12.88 -2.81
CA CYS A 38 -9.56 13.11 -4.25
C CYS A 38 -9.46 14.59 -4.62
N ARG A 39 -10.08 15.49 -3.82
CA ARG A 39 -9.99 16.94 -4.04
C ARG A 39 -8.56 17.48 -3.98
N TRP A 40 -7.74 17.00 -3.07
CA TRP A 40 -6.36 17.45 -2.96
C TRP A 40 -5.46 16.81 -3.99
N LEU A 41 -5.72 15.55 -4.40
CA LEU A 41 -5.05 14.92 -5.53
C LEU A 41 -5.24 15.75 -6.80
N ASP A 42 -6.50 16.07 -7.14
CA ASP A 42 -6.84 16.89 -8.30
C ASP A 42 -6.13 18.25 -8.26
N ARG A 43 -6.17 18.97 -7.13
CA ARG A 43 -5.48 20.25 -6.96
C ARG A 43 -3.96 20.20 -7.08
N CYS A 44 -3.38 19.03 -6.86
CA CYS A 44 -1.93 18.80 -6.98
C CYS A 44 -1.53 18.17 -8.32
N GLY A 45 -2.46 18.10 -9.28
CA GLY A 45 -2.20 17.60 -10.65
C GLY A 45 -2.22 16.07 -10.76
N TYR A 46 -2.74 15.36 -9.76
CA TYR A 46 -2.94 13.91 -9.85
C TYR A 46 -4.34 13.62 -10.40
N GLN A 47 -4.41 12.81 -11.45
CA GLN A 47 -5.68 12.31 -11.98
C GLN A 47 -5.97 10.91 -11.45
N VAL A 48 -7.12 10.73 -10.80
CA VAL A 48 -7.59 9.40 -10.38
C VAL A 48 -8.17 8.71 -11.61
N THR A 49 -7.55 7.59 -12.02
CA THR A 49 -7.95 6.83 -13.22
C THR A 49 -8.78 5.61 -12.88
N ASN A 50 -8.61 5.07 -11.68
CA ASN A 50 -9.38 3.93 -11.20
C ASN A 50 -9.48 3.98 -9.68
N GLU A 51 -10.57 3.49 -9.13
CA GLU A 51 -10.75 3.36 -7.69
C GLU A 51 -11.37 2.01 -7.34
N SER A 52 -10.90 1.43 -6.24
CA SER A 52 -11.46 0.21 -5.68
C SER A 52 -11.68 0.38 -4.18
N HIS A 53 -12.80 -0.09 -3.70
CA HIS A 53 -13.24 0.11 -2.32
C HIS A 53 -13.57 -1.21 -1.65
N THR A 54 -13.30 -1.28 -0.37
CA THR A 54 -13.54 -2.47 0.46
C THR A 54 -14.02 -2.05 1.83
N LEU A 55 -15.02 -2.75 2.33
CA LEU A 55 -15.52 -2.62 3.69
C LEU A 55 -15.31 -3.91 4.48
N THR A 56 -15.00 -3.77 5.76
CA THR A 56 -14.94 -4.87 6.72
C THR A 56 -15.51 -4.43 8.06
N GLY A 57 -15.68 -5.38 8.99
CA GLY A 57 -16.20 -5.06 10.34
C GLY A 57 -17.61 -4.47 10.31
N GLY A 58 -18.51 -5.02 9.49
CA GLY A 58 -19.88 -4.50 9.37
C GLY A 58 -19.95 -3.08 8.83
N GLY A 59 -19.05 -2.72 7.91
CA GLY A 59 -18.97 -1.39 7.32
C GLY A 59 -18.20 -0.36 8.15
N GLN A 60 -17.67 -0.73 9.33
CA GLN A 60 -16.97 0.22 10.19
C GLN A 60 -15.52 0.47 9.77
N ARG A 61 -14.96 -0.39 8.93
CA ARG A 61 -13.59 -0.28 8.44
C ARG A 61 -13.59 -0.17 6.93
N TYR A 62 -12.99 0.88 6.44
CA TYR A 62 -12.86 1.17 5.03
C TYR A 62 -11.40 1.14 4.58
N PHE A 63 -11.18 0.56 3.42
CA PHE A 63 -9.93 0.69 2.67
C PHE A 63 -10.25 0.95 1.20
N GLY A 64 -9.68 2.03 0.66
CA GLY A 64 -9.76 2.38 -0.76
C GLY A 64 -8.38 2.41 -1.38
N VAL A 65 -8.29 2.05 -2.65
CA VAL A 65 -7.10 2.21 -3.49
C VAL A 65 -7.48 3.06 -4.68
N LEU A 66 -6.75 4.15 -4.88
CA LEU A 66 -6.89 5.07 -6.00
C LEU A 66 -5.66 4.91 -6.88
N ASP A 67 -5.83 4.45 -8.11
CA ASP A 67 -4.78 4.49 -9.12
C ASP A 67 -4.72 5.91 -9.66
N VAL A 68 -3.54 6.52 -9.62
CA VAL A 68 -3.38 7.91 -10.04
C VAL A 68 -2.32 8.03 -11.12
N THR A 69 -2.54 8.97 -12.04
CA THR A 69 -1.59 9.34 -13.07
C THR A 69 -1.12 10.78 -12.89
N THR A 70 0.08 11.04 -13.37
CA THR A 70 0.68 12.37 -13.46
C THR A 70 1.44 12.47 -14.77
N ASP A 71 1.98 13.65 -15.06
CA ASP A 71 2.92 13.89 -16.16
C ASP A 71 4.25 13.10 -16.06
N ARG A 72 4.50 12.45 -14.92
CA ARG A 72 5.75 11.70 -14.61
C ARG A 72 5.51 10.20 -14.38
N ASP A 73 4.59 9.62 -15.12
CA ASP A 73 4.30 8.19 -14.96
C ASP A 73 5.42 7.31 -15.50
N HIS A 74 5.68 6.20 -14.80
CA HIS A 74 6.62 5.17 -15.22
C HIS A 74 5.93 4.18 -16.16
N SER A 75 6.69 3.56 -17.09
CA SER A 75 6.13 2.57 -18.04
C SER A 75 5.61 1.30 -17.36
N ASP A 76 6.23 0.88 -16.26
CA ASP A 76 6.03 -0.43 -15.66
C ASP A 76 5.12 -0.42 -14.44
N TYR A 77 4.93 0.74 -13.82
CA TYR A 77 4.08 0.88 -12.64
C TYR A 77 3.43 2.26 -12.55
N ARG A 78 2.27 2.32 -11.92
CA ARG A 78 1.53 3.56 -11.61
C ARG A 78 1.52 3.82 -10.13
N ALA A 79 1.47 5.08 -9.76
CA ALA A 79 1.25 5.44 -8.37
C ALA A 79 -0.15 4.99 -7.91
N ALA A 80 -0.22 4.43 -6.72
CA ALA A 80 -1.46 4.04 -6.08
C ALA A 80 -1.56 4.69 -4.70
N ILE A 81 -2.69 5.26 -4.37
CA ILE A 81 -2.95 5.89 -3.08
C ILE A 81 -3.89 5.01 -2.27
N GLY A 82 -3.38 4.44 -1.19
CA GLY A 82 -4.21 3.74 -0.22
C GLY A 82 -4.86 4.73 0.75
N VAL A 83 -6.17 4.63 0.92
CA VAL A 83 -6.96 5.44 1.87
C VAL A 83 -7.63 4.49 2.85
N ARG A 84 -7.44 4.70 4.15
CA ARG A 84 -8.06 3.87 5.19
C ARG A 84 -8.77 4.70 6.25
N ASN A 85 -9.87 4.17 6.76
CA ASN A 85 -10.64 4.78 7.84
C ASN A 85 -11.32 3.72 8.71
N ALA A 86 -11.30 3.89 10.04
CA ALA A 86 -11.94 2.94 10.96
C ALA A 86 -12.80 3.67 11.99
N ASN A 87 -14.10 3.46 11.92
CA ASN A 87 -15.09 4.01 12.84
C ASN A 87 -15.36 3.11 14.06
N ASP A 88 -14.59 2.02 14.21
CA ASP A 88 -14.56 1.14 15.39
C ASP A 88 -13.27 1.28 16.23
N LYS A 89 -12.50 2.34 16.01
CA LYS A 89 -11.24 2.65 16.70
C LYS A 89 -10.08 1.66 16.44
N ARG A 90 -10.25 0.71 15.51
CA ARG A 90 -9.26 -0.35 15.25
C ARG A 90 -7.93 0.20 14.72
N PHE A 91 -8.01 1.23 13.87
CA PHE A 91 -6.85 1.94 13.35
C PHE A 91 -7.17 3.41 13.05
N ALA A 92 -6.13 4.20 12.86
CA ALA A 92 -6.23 5.62 12.51
C ALA A 92 -6.70 5.82 11.06
N ALA A 93 -7.39 6.92 10.79
CA ALA A 93 -7.54 7.40 9.41
C ALA A 93 -6.15 7.62 8.80
N GLY A 94 -5.95 7.21 7.55
CA GLY A 94 -4.63 7.25 6.95
C GLY A 94 -4.65 7.34 5.43
N VAL A 95 -3.56 7.87 4.89
CA VAL A 95 -3.22 7.88 3.48
C VAL A 95 -1.82 7.31 3.33
N VAL A 96 -1.62 6.41 2.40
CA VAL A 96 -0.35 5.76 2.12
C VAL A 96 -0.07 5.78 0.62
N LEU A 97 1.17 6.08 0.24
CA LEU A 97 1.60 5.94 -1.14
C LEU A 97 1.98 4.49 -1.42
N GLY A 98 1.66 4.02 -2.60
CA GLY A 98 2.04 2.72 -3.12
C GLY A 98 2.19 2.76 -4.64
N ASN A 99 2.48 1.59 -5.18
CA ASN A 99 2.55 1.35 -6.62
C ASN A 99 1.68 0.17 -7.00
N ARG A 100 1.07 0.27 -8.16
CA ARG A 100 0.49 -0.86 -8.87
C ARG A 100 1.39 -1.19 -10.06
N VAL A 101 1.97 -2.38 -10.05
CA VAL A 101 2.73 -2.89 -11.19
C VAL A 101 1.75 -3.21 -12.32
N LEU A 102 1.98 -2.65 -13.51
CA LEU A 102 1.00 -2.69 -14.60
C LEU A 102 0.83 -4.10 -15.17
N VAL A 103 1.90 -4.86 -15.25
CA VAL A 103 1.94 -6.18 -15.89
C VAL A 103 1.12 -7.22 -15.12
N CYS A 104 1.21 -7.20 -13.79
CA CYS A 104 0.63 -8.22 -12.92
C CYS A 104 -0.46 -7.69 -11.98
N SER A 105 -0.79 -6.40 -12.06
CA SER A 105 -1.70 -5.72 -11.13
C SER A 105 -1.32 -5.84 -9.65
N ASN A 106 -0.06 -6.18 -9.36
CA ASN A 106 0.45 -6.28 -8.01
C ASN A 106 0.40 -4.92 -7.31
N LEU A 107 -0.22 -4.89 -6.14
CA LEU A 107 -0.31 -3.69 -5.32
C LEU A 107 0.77 -3.76 -4.24
N MET A 108 1.62 -2.75 -4.21
CA MET A 108 2.63 -2.56 -3.17
C MET A 108 2.46 -1.19 -2.55
N PHE A 109 2.66 -1.09 -1.25
CA PHE A 109 2.70 0.19 -0.55
C PHE A 109 4.09 0.42 0.01
N GLU A 110 4.59 1.65 -0.11
CA GLU A 110 5.93 2.06 0.37
C GLU A 110 6.13 1.92 1.87
N GLY A 111 5.03 1.78 2.59
CA GLY A 111 5.06 1.75 4.04
C GLY A 111 5.28 3.11 4.68
N GLU A 112 5.56 4.16 3.94
CA GLU A 112 5.53 5.52 4.44
C GLU A 112 4.09 6.00 4.44
N ILE A 113 3.52 6.09 5.65
CA ILE A 113 2.18 6.62 5.87
C ILE A 113 2.30 8.14 5.80
N SER A 114 1.85 8.74 4.69
CA SER A 114 1.83 10.19 4.52
C SER A 114 0.86 10.88 5.48
N LEU A 115 -0.19 10.17 5.90
CA LEU A 115 -1.14 10.61 6.93
C LEU A 115 -1.53 9.45 7.84
N SER A 116 -1.40 9.67 9.17
CA SER A 116 -1.98 8.80 10.20
C SER A 116 -2.58 9.65 11.30
N ARG A 117 -3.92 9.68 11.41
CA ARG A 117 -4.62 10.53 12.39
C ARG A 117 -5.71 9.74 13.10
N LYS A 118 -5.61 9.63 14.44
CA LYS A 118 -6.69 9.10 15.28
C LYS A 118 -7.92 10.03 15.25
N HIS A 119 -9.09 9.46 15.38
CA HIS A 119 -10.37 10.18 15.45
C HIS A 119 -10.55 10.89 16.79
N THR A 120 -9.76 11.93 17.04
CA THR A 120 -9.91 12.79 18.22
C THR A 120 -11.02 13.81 18.00
N ARG A 121 -11.41 14.54 19.06
CA ARG A 121 -12.44 15.61 18.99
C ARG A 121 -12.16 16.68 17.91
N PHE A 122 -10.91 16.84 17.49
CA PHE A 122 -10.51 17.86 16.51
C PHE A 122 -10.33 17.34 15.09
N ILE A 123 -10.59 16.04 14.84
CA ILE A 123 -10.32 15.44 13.53
C ILE A 123 -11.00 16.19 12.37
N ARG A 124 -12.28 16.61 12.55
CA ARG A 124 -13.04 17.31 11.51
C ARG A 124 -12.43 18.66 11.15
N ARG A 125 -11.93 19.41 12.17
CA ARG A 125 -11.24 20.69 11.95
C ARG A 125 -9.92 20.51 11.22
N ASP A 126 -9.15 19.49 11.60
CA ASP A 126 -7.77 19.32 11.15
C ASP A 126 -7.67 18.55 9.83
N LEU A 127 -8.70 17.77 9.45
CA LEU A 127 -8.65 16.80 8.36
C LEU A 127 -8.17 17.39 7.02
N SER A 128 -8.79 18.49 6.57
CA SER A 128 -8.47 19.07 5.26
C SER A 128 -7.01 19.52 5.18
N ARG A 129 -6.48 20.13 6.24
CA ARG A 129 -5.07 20.52 6.32
C ARG A 129 -4.15 19.31 6.29
N LEU A 130 -4.46 18.28 7.10
CA LEU A 130 -3.65 17.07 7.17
C LEU A 130 -3.62 16.31 5.85
N VAL A 131 -4.75 16.20 5.16
CA VAL A 131 -4.82 15.56 3.85
C VAL A 131 -4.05 16.38 2.81
N ARG A 132 -4.21 17.72 2.80
CA ARG A 132 -3.42 18.61 1.94
C ARG A 132 -1.92 18.38 2.10
N ASP A 133 -1.45 18.40 3.36
CA ASP A 133 -0.03 18.28 3.66
C ASP A 133 0.51 16.89 3.25
N ALA A 134 -0.29 15.84 3.47
CA ALA A 134 0.01 14.49 3.01
C ALA A 134 0.12 14.39 1.48
N VAL A 135 -0.85 14.93 0.74
CA VAL A 135 -0.85 14.88 -0.73
C VAL A 135 0.31 15.69 -1.31
N ARG A 136 0.62 16.86 -0.75
CA ARG A 136 1.78 17.66 -1.18
C ARG A 136 3.11 16.92 -0.99
N GLY A 137 3.22 16.08 0.04
CA GLY A 137 4.39 15.24 0.28
C GLY A 137 4.54 14.05 -0.67
N LEU A 138 3.50 13.70 -1.46
CA LEU A 138 3.53 12.51 -2.33
C LEU A 138 4.62 12.57 -3.40
N ALA A 139 4.93 13.74 -3.94
CA ALA A 139 5.95 13.89 -4.98
C ALA A 139 7.35 13.47 -4.47
N GLU A 140 7.70 13.87 -3.25
CA GLU A 140 8.96 13.48 -2.63
C GLU A 140 8.98 11.99 -2.27
N LEU A 141 7.87 11.47 -1.72
CA LEU A 141 7.71 10.04 -1.44
C LEU A 141 7.87 9.22 -2.72
N ARG A 142 7.27 9.66 -3.83
CA ARG A 142 7.40 9.00 -5.13
C ARG A 142 8.85 8.97 -5.61
N THR A 143 9.58 10.08 -5.54
CA THR A 143 10.98 10.13 -5.93
C THR A 143 11.83 9.15 -5.11
N ARG A 144 11.57 9.04 -3.81
CA ARG A 144 12.25 8.04 -2.95
C ARG A 144 11.91 6.61 -3.35
N GLN A 145 10.67 6.38 -3.73
CA GLN A 145 10.18 5.09 -4.19
C GLN A 145 10.83 4.67 -5.50
N ASP A 146 10.89 5.56 -6.48
CA ASP A 146 11.51 5.28 -7.77
C ASP A 146 12.99 4.88 -7.58
N ARG A 147 13.74 5.63 -6.76
CA ARG A 147 15.12 5.27 -6.39
C ARG A 147 15.22 3.91 -5.70
N ARG A 148 14.26 3.56 -4.84
CA ARG A 148 14.23 2.25 -4.18
C ARG A 148 14.01 1.12 -5.18
N ILE A 149 13.07 1.29 -6.12
CA ILE A 149 12.81 0.30 -7.18
C ILE A 149 14.04 0.13 -8.07
N GLU A 150 14.67 1.22 -8.51
CA GLU A 150 15.91 1.18 -9.28
C GLU A 150 17.01 0.40 -8.55
N ARG A 151 17.20 0.69 -7.25
CA ARG A 151 18.13 -0.05 -6.41
C ARG A 151 17.80 -1.54 -6.34
N TYR A 152 16.54 -1.89 -6.14
CA TYR A 152 16.12 -3.29 -6.08
C TYR A 152 16.33 -4.02 -7.41
N ARG A 153 16.16 -3.35 -8.54
CA ARG A 153 16.47 -3.87 -9.87
C ARG A 153 17.96 -4.08 -10.08
N ALA A 154 18.78 -3.17 -9.60
CA ALA A 154 20.24 -3.28 -9.68
C ALA A 154 20.83 -4.36 -8.75
N THR A 155 20.15 -4.70 -7.65
CA THR A 155 20.66 -5.65 -6.65
C THR A 155 20.39 -7.09 -7.07
N ARG A 156 21.45 -7.83 -7.43
CA ARG A 156 21.40 -9.27 -7.74
C ARG A 156 21.39 -10.11 -6.46
N LEU A 157 20.57 -11.14 -6.46
CA LEU A 157 20.47 -12.09 -5.35
C LEU A 157 20.84 -13.49 -5.79
N SER A 158 21.68 -14.18 -5.01
CA SER A 158 21.82 -15.63 -5.12
C SER A 158 20.57 -16.31 -4.54
N ASN A 159 20.31 -17.57 -4.93
CA ASN A 159 19.24 -18.35 -4.33
C ASN A 159 19.39 -18.44 -2.81
N GLN A 160 20.61 -18.64 -2.30
CA GLN A 160 20.86 -18.73 -0.85
C GLN A 160 20.45 -17.43 -0.15
N ARG A 161 20.80 -16.27 -0.69
CA ARG A 161 20.42 -14.98 -0.11
C ARG A 161 18.92 -14.73 -0.18
N ALA A 162 18.26 -15.10 -1.29
CA ALA A 162 16.81 -15.01 -1.41
C ALA A 162 16.10 -15.91 -0.38
N HIS A 163 16.61 -17.13 -0.16
CA HIS A 163 16.07 -18.05 0.84
C HIS A 163 16.28 -17.53 2.27
N ASP A 164 17.44 -16.94 2.59
CA ASP A 164 17.67 -16.29 3.89
C ASP A 164 16.67 -15.16 4.13
N LEU A 165 16.48 -14.27 3.17
CA LEU A 165 15.50 -13.19 3.26
C LEU A 165 14.07 -13.70 3.42
N LEU A 166 13.72 -14.80 2.73
CA LEU A 166 12.43 -15.47 2.88
C LEU A 166 12.20 -15.98 4.31
N VAL A 167 13.20 -16.64 4.90
CA VAL A 167 13.10 -17.10 6.29
C VAL A 167 12.98 -15.91 7.25
N ARG A 168 13.83 -14.90 7.12
CA ARG A 168 13.79 -13.69 7.94
C ARG A 168 12.48 -12.92 7.82
N SER A 169 11.78 -13.06 6.69
CA SER A 169 10.47 -12.44 6.50
C SER A 169 9.41 -12.92 7.50
N LEU A 170 9.59 -14.12 8.09
CA LEU A 170 8.73 -14.64 9.17
C LEU A 170 8.93 -13.85 10.45
N ASP A 171 10.18 -13.62 10.85
CA ASP A 171 10.52 -12.88 12.06
C ASP A 171 9.97 -11.46 11.99
N HIS A 172 10.02 -10.86 10.80
CA HIS A 172 9.45 -9.54 10.51
C HIS A 172 7.94 -9.56 10.25
N LYS A 173 7.26 -10.71 10.35
CA LYS A 173 5.81 -10.87 10.12
C LYS A 173 5.35 -10.31 8.76
N VAL A 174 6.18 -10.47 7.73
CA VAL A 174 5.86 -10.12 6.35
C VAL A 174 4.86 -11.10 5.77
N ILE A 175 5.11 -12.40 5.99
CA ILE A 175 4.22 -13.51 5.61
C ILE A 175 4.09 -14.51 6.76
N PRO A 176 3.02 -15.31 6.81
CA PRO A 176 2.95 -16.49 7.67
C PRO A 176 3.78 -17.64 7.08
N GLY A 177 4.22 -18.58 7.92
CA GLY A 177 5.04 -19.72 7.50
C GLY A 177 4.40 -20.57 6.39
N SER A 178 3.08 -20.72 6.39
CA SER A 178 2.33 -21.43 5.35
C SER A 178 2.45 -20.81 3.95
N TRP A 179 2.95 -19.59 3.82
CA TRP A 179 3.11 -18.90 2.53
C TRP A 179 4.51 -18.98 1.95
N ILE A 180 5.50 -19.48 2.70
CA ILE A 180 6.87 -19.67 2.21
C ILE A 180 6.92 -20.47 0.91
N PRO A 181 6.26 -21.64 0.80
CA PRO A 181 6.31 -22.41 -0.44
C PRO A 181 5.81 -21.62 -1.66
N HIS A 182 4.78 -20.80 -1.50
CA HIS A 182 4.21 -20.00 -2.59
C HIS A 182 5.16 -18.87 -3.03
N VAL A 183 5.78 -18.15 -2.08
CA VAL A 183 6.76 -17.11 -2.43
C VAL A 183 8.01 -17.72 -3.03
N LEU A 184 8.43 -18.88 -2.55
CA LEU A 184 9.58 -19.62 -3.08
C LEU A 184 9.34 -20.13 -4.51
N ASP A 185 8.14 -20.61 -4.79
CA ASP A 185 7.74 -21.03 -6.13
C ASP A 185 7.74 -19.84 -7.09
N GLU A 186 7.14 -18.73 -6.70
CA GLU A 186 7.11 -17.49 -7.49
C GLU A 186 8.53 -16.91 -7.70
N TRP A 187 9.44 -17.04 -6.73
CA TRP A 187 10.85 -16.69 -6.90
C TRP A 187 11.54 -17.54 -7.94
N ARG A 188 11.26 -18.85 -7.98
CA ARG A 188 11.89 -19.81 -8.90
C ARG A 188 11.27 -19.77 -10.28
N HIS A 189 9.96 -19.67 -10.33
CA HIS A 189 9.11 -19.74 -11.51
C HIS A 189 8.12 -18.56 -11.53
N PRO A 190 8.57 -17.34 -11.86
CA PRO A 190 7.68 -16.19 -11.88
C PRO A 190 6.48 -16.42 -12.78
N SER A 191 5.29 -16.09 -12.29
CA SER A 191 4.05 -16.16 -13.08
C SER A 191 4.01 -15.16 -14.25
N HIS A 192 4.90 -14.17 -14.24
CA HIS A 192 4.99 -13.12 -15.25
C HIS A 192 6.38 -13.13 -15.91
N GLU A 193 6.41 -13.16 -17.25
CA GLU A 193 7.65 -13.26 -18.02
C GLU A 193 8.60 -12.09 -17.80
N GLU A 194 8.08 -10.89 -17.55
CA GLU A 194 8.87 -9.69 -17.29
C GLU A 194 9.76 -9.87 -16.04
N PHE A 195 9.25 -10.52 -14.99
CA PHE A 195 10.06 -10.81 -13.80
C PHE A 195 11.06 -11.93 -14.01
N ALA A 196 10.80 -12.81 -14.96
CA ALA A 196 11.77 -13.80 -15.39
C ALA A 196 12.93 -13.14 -16.17
N ALA A 197 12.63 -12.17 -17.05
CA ALA A 197 13.59 -11.43 -17.86
C ALA A 197 14.51 -10.54 -17.01
N ASP A 198 14.01 -9.94 -15.92
CA ASP A 198 14.80 -9.15 -14.95
C ASP A 198 15.89 -9.97 -14.24
N GLY A 199 15.88 -11.31 -14.39
CA GLY A 199 16.79 -12.21 -13.72
C GLY A 199 16.54 -12.30 -12.21
N ARG A 200 17.53 -12.78 -11.46
CA ARG A 200 17.43 -12.94 -9.99
C ARG A 200 17.78 -11.65 -9.25
N THR A 201 16.89 -10.67 -9.31
CA THR A 201 17.05 -9.39 -8.64
C THR A 201 16.24 -9.31 -7.34
N MET A 202 16.58 -8.33 -6.50
CA MET A 202 15.76 -8.03 -5.31
C MET A 202 14.36 -7.57 -5.74
N TRP A 203 14.21 -6.90 -6.89
CA TRP A 203 12.92 -6.52 -7.45
C TRP A 203 12.04 -7.74 -7.76
N ARG A 204 12.62 -8.78 -8.36
CA ARG A 204 11.92 -10.06 -8.56
C ARG A 204 11.46 -10.67 -7.24
N LEU A 205 12.30 -10.65 -6.19
CA LEU A 205 11.91 -11.15 -4.87
C LEU A 205 10.75 -10.36 -4.28
N VAL A 206 10.76 -9.02 -4.38
CA VAL A 206 9.64 -8.17 -3.94
C VAL A 206 8.35 -8.52 -4.68
N ASN A 207 8.43 -8.74 -5.99
CA ASN A 207 7.26 -9.14 -6.79
C ASN A 207 6.76 -10.55 -6.43
N SER A 208 7.65 -11.46 -6.05
CA SER A 208 7.25 -12.79 -5.53
C SER A 208 6.41 -12.69 -4.25
N PHE A 209 6.77 -11.77 -3.34
CA PHE A 209 5.94 -11.49 -2.17
C PHE A 209 4.61 -10.86 -2.54
N SER A 210 4.63 -9.85 -3.41
CA SER A 210 3.42 -9.11 -3.79
C SER A 210 2.41 -9.97 -4.54
N GLU A 211 2.85 -10.92 -5.34
CA GLU A 211 1.99 -11.89 -6.01
C GLU A 211 1.20 -12.74 -5.00
N VAL A 212 1.88 -13.25 -3.99
CA VAL A 212 1.24 -14.03 -2.93
C VAL A 212 0.29 -13.17 -2.08
N TRP A 213 0.56 -11.88 -1.93
CA TRP A 213 -0.30 -10.96 -1.17
C TRP A 213 -1.63 -10.65 -1.85
N LYS A 214 -1.83 -10.92 -3.13
CA LYS A 214 -3.14 -10.78 -3.80
C LYS A 214 -4.28 -11.49 -3.05
N ARG A 215 -3.93 -12.51 -2.26
CA ARG A 215 -4.87 -13.25 -1.40
C ARG A 215 -5.18 -12.52 -0.08
N SER A 216 -4.57 -11.36 0.16
CA SER A 216 -4.75 -10.57 1.39
C SER A 216 -5.67 -9.38 1.16
N SER A 217 -6.30 -8.91 2.25
CA SER A 217 -6.97 -7.63 2.21
C SER A 217 -5.96 -6.48 2.02
N PRO A 218 -6.30 -5.42 1.29
CA PRO A 218 -5.40 -4.32 0.96
C PRO A 218 -4.79 -3.61 2.18
N ASP A 219 -5.52 -3.51 3.30
CA ASP A 219 -5.02 -2.94 4.55
C ASP A 219 -3.83 -3.72 5.12
N ARG A 220 -3.82 -5.06 4.96
CA ARG A 220 -2.71 -5.92 5.37
C ARG A 220 -1.53 -5.82 4.42
N ILE A 221 -1.78 -5.58 3.13
CA ILE A 221 -0.71 -5.41 2.14
C ILE A 221 0.16 -4.21 2.52
N ALA A 222 -0.42 -3.09 2.93
CA ALA A 222 0.33 -1.90 3.33
C ALA A 222 1.30 -2.16 4.49
N ASP A 223 0.84 -2.86 5.55
CA ASP A 223 1.71 -3.20 6.68
C ASP A 223 2.79 -4.22 6.31
N ARG A 224 2.48 -5.20 5.46
CA ARG A 224 3.43 -6.21 4.99
C ARG A 224 4.49 -5.61 4.08
N SER A 225 4.10 -4.76 3.13
CA SER A 225 5.02 -4.04 2.25
C SER A 225 6.02 -3.22 3.05
N ARG A 226 5.56 -2.46 4.04
CA ARG A 226 6.44 -1.68 4.92
C ARG A 226 7.48 -2.55 5.63
N ARG A 227 7.06 -3.69 6.19
CA ARG A 227 7.96 -4.62 6.88
C ARG A 227 8.95 -5.27 5.92
N LEU A 228 8.51 -5.62 4.72
CA LEU A 228 9.40 -6.15 3.68
C LEU A 228 10.46 -5.12 3.29
N HIS A 229 10.08 -3.88 3.00
CA HIS A 229 11.03 -2.83 2.66
C HIS A 229 12.02 -2.58 3.79
N GLN A 230 11.56 -2.54 5.05
CA GLN A 230 12.45 -2.41 6.22
C GLN A 230 13.45 -3.56 6.31
N LEU A 231 13.02 -4.81 6.07
CA LEU A 231 13.89 -5.98 6.05
C LEU A 231 14.94 -5.88 4.94
N LEU A 232 14.51 -5.55 3.72
CA LEU A 232 15.38 -5.49 2.56
C LEU A 232 16.38 -4.33 2.64
N ASP A 233 15.92 -3.15 3.05
CA ASP A 233 16.77 -1.98 3.21
C ASP A 233 17.81 -2.18 4.33
N ALA A 234 17.45 -2.86 5.42
CA ALA A 234 18.38 -3.22 6.49
C ALA A 234 19.40 -4.29 6.06
N ALA A 235 19.00 -5.23 5.19
CA ALA A 235 19.89 -6.27 4.69
C ALA A 235 20.90 -5.74 3.65
N TYR A 236 20.57 -4.62 2.96
CA TYR A 236 21.40 -4.02 1.90
C TYR A 236 21.45 -2.49 2.03
N PRO A 237 22.09 -1.96 3.11
CA PRO A 237 22.07 -0.53 3.40
C PRO A 237 22.83 0.34 2.37
N ASN A 238 23.77 -0.23 1.61
CA ASN A 238 24.75 0.52 0.83
C ASN A 238 24.83 0.14 -0.66
N SER A 239 23.74 -0.30 -1.29
CA SER A 239 23.79 -0.53 -2.75
C SER A 239 23.66 0.76 -3.59
N ILE A 240 23.91 1.95 -2.99
CA ILE A 240 23.98 3.23 -3.68
C ILE A 240 25.30 3.91 -3.29
N ALA A 241 26.43 3.34 -3.68
CA ALA A 241 27.71 4.06 -3.72
C ALA A 241 28.69 3.23 -4.56
N ALA A 242 28.58 3.38 -5.86
CA ALA A 242 29.67 3.27 -6.84
C ALA A 242 29.18 3.90 -8.14
#